data_2cf22c447849ff6a705a22810dbe70e5
#
_entry.id   2cf22c447849ff6a705a22810dbe70e5
#
_cell.length_a   1.000
_cell.length_b   1.000
_cell.length_c   1.000
_cell.angle_alpha   90.00
_cell.angle_beta   90.00
_cell.angle_gamma   90.00
#
_symmetry.space_group_name_H-M   'P 1'
#
loop_
_entity.id
_entity.type
_entity.pdbx_description
1 polymer ?
#
loop_
_entity_poly.entity_id
_entity_poly.type
_entity_poly.pdbx_seq_one_letter_code
_entity_poly.pdbx_strand_id
1 'polypeptide(L)'
;GYRRDVLDRIPSAVVDHFVGVGNPYAMGEPRPGENVLDIGCGAGFDSQMAALLVGPSGRVVGVDPSPEMLAVARSGLDASRLRNVEFLEGRAESLPVESGWADLVISNGVLNLSTCKASAFAEAYRVLKPGGRFQAADLVLVRDLPGDLRDDAFAWSN
;
A
#
# COMPACT_ATOMS: atom_id res chain seq x y z
N GLY A 1 14.32 8.29 -2.62
CA GLY A 1 13.55 7.74 -3.74
C GLY A 1 13.56 6.21 -3.71
N TYR A 2 12.82 5.57 -4.60
CA TYR A 2 12.82 4.11 -4.77
C TYR A 2 14.16 3.63 -5.36
N ARG A 3 14.53 2.40 -5.09
CA ARG A 3 15.72 1.74 -5.66
C ARG A 3 15.52 1.53 -7.16
N ARG A 4 16.44 2.06 -7.98
CA ARG A 4 16.36 1.96 -9.46
C ARG A 4 16.45 0.52 -9.97
N ASP A 5 17.34 -0.28 -9.41
CA ASP A 5 17.54 -1.68 -9.79
C ASP A 5 16.31 -2.57 -9.54
N VAL A 6 15.43 -2.15 -8.63
CA VAL A 6 14.13 -2.81 -8.36
C VAL A 6 13.04 -2.20 -9.24
N LEU A 7 13.03 -0.88 -9.38
CA LEU A 7 12.06 -0.13 -10.19
C LEU A 7 12.05 -0.61 -11.66
N ASP A 8 13.23 -0.82 -12.24
CA ASP A 8 13.38 -1.27 -13.62
C ASP A 8 12.76 -2.66 -13.91
N ARG A 9 12.34 -3.38 -12.85
CA ARG A 9 11.69 -4.69 -12.94
C ARG A 9 10.16 -4.61 -12.84
N ILE A 10 9.61 -3.43 -12.53
CA ILE A 10 8.16 -3.21 -12.44
C ILE A 10 7.62 -2.92 -13.85
N PRO A 11 6.53 -3.58 -14.29
CA PRO A 11 5.92 -3.31 -15.58
C PRO A 11 5.49 -1.86 -15.72
N SER A 12 5.71 -1.25 -16.89
CA SER A 12 5.36 0.16 -17.16
C SER A 12 3.88 0.44 -16.91
N ALA A 13 2.99 -0.48 -17.27
CA ALA A 13 1.55 -0.33 -17.01
C ALA A 13 1.22 -0.16 -15.52
N VAL A 14 2.01 -0.73 -14.61
CA VAL A 14 1.86 -0.54 -13.15
C VAL A 14 2.44 0.81 -12.74
N VAL A 15 3.60 1.19 -13.29
CA VAL A 15 4.25 2.47 -13.02
C VAL A 15 3.38 3.63 -13.49
N ASP A 16 2.74 3.52 -14.66
CA ASP A 16 1.90 4.58 -15.25
C ASP A 16 0.63 4.87 -14.43
N HIS A 17 0.20 3.92 -13.58
CA HIS A 17 -0.93 4.08 -12.66
C HIS A 17 -0.51 4.42 -11.22
N PHE A 18 0.78 4.68 -10.97
CA PHE A 18 1.24 5.04 -9.65
C PHE A 18 0.86 6.48 -9.29
N VAL A 19 0.10 6.62 -8.21
CA VAL A 19 -0.38 7.92 -7.67
C VAL A 19 0.06 8.15 -6.22
N GLY A 20 1.03 7.38 -5.73
CA GLY A 20 1.56 7.52 -4.38
C GLY A 20 2.21 8.88 -4.13
N VAL A 21 2.08 9.38 -2.92
CA VAL A 21 2.55 10.72 -2.51
C VAL A 21 3.99 10.71 -1.97
N GLY A 22 4.58 9.53 -1.79
CA GLY A 22 5.93 9.39 -1.26
C GLY A 22 6.53 8.00 -1.48
N ASN A 23 7.50 7.67 -0.63
CA ASN A 23 8.13 6.34 -0.61
C ASN A 23 7.95 5.74 0.80
N PRO A 24 7.06 4.75 0.99
CA PRO A 24 6.85 4.13 2.30
C PRO A 24 8.09 3.38 2.81
N TYR A 25 9.05 3.06 1.94
CA TYR A 25 10.31 2.40 2.33
C TYR A 25 11.41 3.35 2.77
N ALA A 26 11.17 4.66 2.82
CA ALA A 26 12.18 5.65 3.21
C ALA A 26 12.72 5.46 4.64
N MET A 27 11.92 4.83 5.51
CA MET A 27 12.28 4.52 6.91
C MET A 27 12.90 3.12 7.08
N GLY A 28 12.98 2.35 6.03
CA GLY A 28 13.55 1.01 6.00
C GLY A 28 12.85 0.09 5.01
N GLU A 29 13.63 -0.61 4.21
CA GLU A 29 13.10 -1.57 3.24
C GLU A 29 12.53 -2.83 3.92
N PRO A 30 11.59 -3.54 3.27
CA PRO A 30 11.20 -4.89 3.67
C PRO A 30 12.43 -5.81 3.67
N ARG A 31 12.50 -6.71 4.64
CA ARG A 31 13.59 -7.67 4.75
C ARG A 31 13.27 -8.96 4.00
N PRO A 32 14.27 -9.69 3.50
CA PRO A 32 14.06 -10.99 2.89
C PRO A 32 13.24 -11.93 3.82
N GLY A 33 12.19 -12.54 3.28
CA GLY A 33 11.34 -13.47 4.00
C GLY A 33 10.21 -12.85 4.81
N GLU A 34 10.11 -11.50 4.90
CA GLU A 34 9.01 -10.85 5.61
C GLU A 34 7.67 -10.98 4.89
N ASN A 35 6.58 -10.98 5.65
CA ASN A 35 5.22 -10.80 5.16
C ASN A 35 4.88 -9.30 5.19
N VAL A 36 4.51 -8.76 4.03
CA VAL A 36 4.17 -7.34 3.85
C VAL A 36 2.71 -7.19 3.47
N LEU A 37 2.00 -6.30 4.15
CA LEU A 37 0.66 -5.85 3.78
C LEU A 37 0.76 -4.43 3.22
N ASP A 38 0.18 -4.20 2.04
CA ASP A 38 0.07 -2.90 1.38
C ASP A 38 -1.39 -2.45 1.39
N ILE A 39 -1.69 -1.42 2.20
CA ILE A 39 -3.04 -0.85 2.36
C ILE A 39 -3.26 0.23 1.31
N GLY A 40 -4.27 0.04 0.44
CA GLY A 40 -4.56 0.90 -0.69
C GLY A 40 -3.52 0.72 -1.80
N CYS A 41 -3.31 -0.53 -2.20
CA CYS A 41 -2.25 -0.89 -3.13
C CYS A 41 -2.43 -0.34 -4.56
N GLY A 42 -3.63 0.13 -4.92
CA GLY A 42 -3.93 0.59 -6.26
C GLY A 42 -3.54 -0.42 -7.34
N ALA A 43 -2.78 0.01 -8.33
CA ALA A 43 -2.24 -0.84 -9.39
C ALA A 43 -1.10 -1.77 -8.95
N GLY A 44 -0.76 -1.80 -7.65
CA GLY A 44 0.18 -2.74 -7.06
C GLY A 44 1.65 -2.36 -7.21
N PHE A 45 1.98 -1.08 -7.39
CA PHE A 45 3.35 -0.62 -7.54
C PHE A 45 4.18 -0.95 -6.28
N ASP A 46 3.77 -0.44 -5.12
CA ASP A 46 4.49 -0.68 -3.86
C ASP A 46 4.46 -2.16 -3.47
N SER A 47 3.35 -2.85 -3.70
CA SER A 47 3.25 -4.30 -3.48
C SER A 47 4.28 -5.10 -4.29
N GLN A 48 4.48 -4.79 -5.58
CA GLN A 48 5.45 -5.50 -6.41
C GLN A 48 6.89 -5.13 -6.03
N MET A 49 7.15 -3.87 -5.65
CA MET A 49 8.43 -3.47 -5.08
C MET A 49 8.75 -4.28 -3.81
N ALA A 50 7.78 -4.40 -2.89
CA ALA A 50 7.93 -5.23 -1.68
C ALA A 50 8.23 -6.67 -2.03
N ALA A 51 7.51 -7.26 -2.99
CA ALA A 51 7.69 -8.66 -3.39
C ALA A 51 9.09 -8.97 -3.92
N LEU A 52 9.66 -8.02 -4.67
CA LEU A 52 11.03 -8.12 -5.15
C LEU A 52 12.05 -8.05 -4.01
N LEU A 53 11.79 -7.22 -2.99
CA LEU A 53 12.67 -7.02 -1.86
C LEU A 53 12.61 -8.18 -0.86
N VAL A 54 11.42 -8.70 -0.54
CA VAL A 54 11.28 -9.83 0.39
C VAL A 54 11.71 -11.16 -0.23
N GLY A 55 11.77 -11.24 -1.57
CA GLY A 55 12.19 -12.44 -2.29
C GLY A 55 11.18 -13.60 -2.17
N PRO A 56 11.54 -14.79 -2.68
CA PRO A 56 10.60 -15.91 -2.84
C PRO A 56 10.15 -16.54 -1.52
N SER A 57 10.83 -16.30 -0.42
CA SER A 57 10.46 -16.79 0.92
C SER A 57 9.51 -15.84 1.68
N GLY A 58 9.41 -14.58 1.24
CA GLY A 58 8.45 -13.61 1.76
C GLY A 58 7.13 -13.63 1.00
N ARG A 59 6.12 -12.99 1.58
CA ARG A 59 4.79 -12.85 0.97
C ARG A 59 4.32 -11.41 1.03
N VAL A 60 3.57 -11.00 0.01
CA VAL A 60 2.94 -9.67 -0.04
C VAL A 60 1.45 -9.83 -0.29
N VAL A 61 0.66 -9.08 0.46
CA VAL A 61 -0.77 -8.91 0.21
C VAL A 61 -1.01 -7.43 -0.04
N GLY A 62 -1.57 -7.10 -1.21
CA GLY A 62 -2.08 -5.77 -1.53
C GLY A 62 -3.59 -5.74 -1.36
N VAL A 63 -4.11 -4.73 -0.67
CA VAL A 63 -5.55 -4.55 -0.44
C VAL A 63 -5.99 -3.21 -1.03
N ASP A 64 -7.03 -3.22 -1.86
CA ASP A 64 -7.61 -2.00 -2.45
C ASP A 64 -9.14 -2.16 -2.61
N PRO A 65 -9.94 -1.09 -2.43
CA PRO A 65 -11.38 -1.14 -2.63
C PRO A 65 -11.81 -1.11 -4.11
N SER A 66 -10.92 -0.77 -5.06
CA SER A 66 -11.23 -0.66 -6.49
C SER A 66 -10.94 -1.95 -7.24
N PRO A 67 -11.98 -2.67 -7.74
CA PRO A 67 -11.78 -3.84 -8.59
C PRO A 67 -10.99 -3.53 -9.87
N GLU A 68 -11.14 -2.31 -10.41
CA GLU A 68 -10.45 -1.85 -11.61
C GLU A 68 -8.94 -1.76 -11.36
N MET A 69 -8.53 -1.16 -10.24
CA MET A 69 -7.11 -1.07 -9.87
C MET A 69 -6.53 -2.44 -9.60
N LEU A 70 -7.27 -3.31 -8.93
CA LEU A 70 -6.84 -4.70 -8.68
C LEU A 70 -6.70 -5.50 -9.97
N ALA A 71 -7.51 -5.22 -11.00
CA ALA A 71 -7.35 -5.86 -12.32
C ALA A 71 -6.02 -5.45 -12.98
N VAL A 72 -5.64 -4.17 -12.92
CA VAL A 72 -4.33 -3.69 -13.38
C VAL A 72 -3.20 -4.33 -12.59
N ALA A 73 -3.32 -4.37 -11.26
CA ALA A 73 -2.33 -4.97 -10.38
C ALA A 73 -2.08 -6.46 -10.71
N ARG A 74 -3.14 -7.24 -10.90
CA ARG A 74 -3.06 -8.66 -11.27
C ARG A 74 -2.43 -8.86 -12.66
N SER A 75 -2.80 -8.03 -13.65
CA SER A 75 -2.18 -8.05 -14.98
C SER A 75 -0.66 -7.78 -14.89
N GLY A 76 -0.25 -6.87 -14.00
CA GLY A 76 1.16 -6.59 -13.74
C GLY A 76 1.94 -7.80 -13.20
N LEU A 77 1.30 -8.68 -12.41
CA LEU A 77 1.94 -9.90 -11.91
C LEU A 77 2.28 -10.88 -13.04
N ASP A 78 1.42 -10.99 -14.05
CA ASP A 78 1.70 -11.86 -15.19
C ASP A 78 2.94 -11.38 -15.96
N ALA A 79 3.08 -10.07 -16.14
CA ALA A 79 4.22 -9.46 -16.81
C ALA A 79 5.52 -9.57 -15.97
N SER A 80 5.45 -9.32 -14.66
CA SER A 80 6.61 -9.36 -13.75
C SER A 80 7.01 -10.78 -13.32
N ARG A 81 6.13 -11.78 -13.56
CA ARG A 81 6.28 -13.18 -13.14
C ARG A 81 6.45 -13.36 -11.62
N LEU A 82 6.02 -12.41 -10.83
CA LEU A 82 5.99 -12.52 -9.37
C LEU A 82 4.94 -13.57 -8.95
N ARG A 83 5.26 -14.38 -7.95
CA ARG A 83 4.39 -15.46 -7.45
C ARG A 83 4.15 -15.36 -5.94
N ASN A 84 4.75 -14.39 -5.31
CA ASN A 84 4.68 -14.16 -3.87
C ASN A 84 3.84 -12.91 -3.50
N VAL A 85 2.97 -12.48 -4.43
CA VAL A 85 2.02 -11.36 -4.24
C VAL A 85 0.61 -11.86 -4.48
N GLU A 86 -0.31 -11.41 -3.63
CA GLU A 86 -1.75 -11.60 -3.77
C GLU A 86 -2.45 -10.24 -3.65
N PHE A 87 -3.50 -10.02 -4.45
CA PHE A 87 -4.30 -8.80 -4.40
C PHE A 87 -5.74 -9.13 -4.00
N LEU A 88 -6.21 -8.49 -2.92
CA LEU A 88 -7.52 -8.69 -2.31
C LEU A 88 -8.34 -7.40 -2.35
N GLU A 89 -9.63 -7.55 -2.62
CA GLU A 89 -10.57 -6.44 -2.46
C GLU A 89 -10.85 -6.23 -0.97
N GLY A 90 -10.79 -4.97 -0.53
CA GLY A 90 -11.02 -4.62 0.87
C GLY A 90 -10.77 -3.14 1.14
N ARG A 91 -11.12 -2.71 2.34
CA ARG A 91 -10.95 -1.33 2.80
C ARG A 91 -9.97 -1.28 3.97
N ALA A 92 -9.32 -0.13 4.13
CA ALA A 92 -8.39 0.09 5.24
C ALA A 92 -9.04 -0.12 6.63
N GLU A 93 -10.35 0.18 6.74
CA GLU A 93 -11.14 0.02 7.97
C GLU A 93 -11.58 -1.42 8.26
N SER A 94 -11.40 -2.35 7.30
CA SER A 94 -11.75 -3.77 7.45
C SER A 94 -10.90 -4.61 6.50
N LEU A 95 -9.72 -4.99 6.96
CA LEU A 95 -8.72 -5.70 6.15
C LEU A 95 -9.02 -7.21 6.09
N PRO A 96 -9.06 -7.81 4.89
CA PRO A 96 -9.30 -9.25 4.69
C PRO A 96 -8.02 -10.08 4.96
N VAL A 97 -7.32 -9.74 6.04
CA VAL A 97 -6.05 -10.37 6.44
C VAL A 97 -6.12 -10.76 7.91
N GLU A 98 -5.56 -11.90 8.26
CA GLU A 98 -5.55 -12.43 9.61
C GLU A 98 -4.77 -11.55 10.60
N SER A 99 -5.17 -11.58 11.87
CA SER A 99 -4.45 -10.89 12.94
C SER A 99 -3.03 -11.45 13.10
N GLY A 100 -2.06 -10.58 13.27
CA GLY A 100 -0.67 -10.98 13.51
C GLY A 100 0.01 -11.65 12.31
N TRP A 101 -0.43 -11.36 11.09
CA TRP A 101 0.14 -11.94 9.87
C TRP A 101 1.35 -11.17 9.34
N ALA A 102 1.34 -9.82 9.40
CA ALA A 102 2.32 -8.97 8.74
C ALA A 102 3.53 -8.65 9.63
N ASP A 103 4.72 -8.74 9.08
CA ASP A 103 5.96 -8.20 9.67
C ASP A 103 6.07 -6.69 9.39
N LEU A 104 5.53 -6.26 8.24
CA LEU A 104 5.50 -4.87 7.81
C LEU A 104 4.13 -4.55 7.18
N VAL A 105 3.54 -3.45 7.60
CA VAL A 105 2.39 -2.83 6.93
C VAL A 105 2.86 -1.54 6.30
N ILE A 106 2.54 -1.35 5.02
CA ILE A 106 2.80 -0.10 4.28
C ILE A 106 1.51 0.53 3.80
N SER A 107 1.55 1.84 3.57
CA SER A 107 0.47 2.62 2.96
C SER A 107 1.04 3.86 2.27
N ASN A 108 0.50 4.25 1.11
CA ASN A 108 1.01 5.38 0.33
C ASN A 108 -0.12 6.22 -0.27
N GLY A 109 -0.46 7.35 0.38
CA GLY A 109 -1.50 8.29 -0.07
C GLY A 109 -2.93 7.78 0.14
N VAL A 110 -3.20 7.01 1.18
CA VAL A 110 -4.49 6.32 1.38
C VAL A 110 -5.20 6.73 2.66
N LEU A 111 -4.45 6.90 3.76
CA LEU A 111 -5.05 7.12 5.07
C LEU A 111 -5.74 8.48 5.18
N ASN A 112 -5.29 9.49 4.41
CA ASN A 112 -5.96 10.77 4.30
C ASN A 112 -7.39 10.62 3.72
N LEU A 113 -7.62 9.63 2.85
CA LEU A 113 -8.91 9.34 2.20
C LEU A 113 -9.85 8.49 3.06
N SER A 114 -9.33 7.84 4.10
CA SER A 114 -10.13 7.01 5.00
C SER A 114 -11.19 7.83 5.74
N THR A 115 -12.42 7.33 5.71
CA THR A 115 -13.56 7.95 6.41
C THR A 115 -13.50 7.75 7.93
N CYS A 116 -12.79 6.70 8.38
CA CYS A 116 -12.56 6.42 9.80
C CYS A 116 -11.10 6.02 10.06
N LYS A 117 -10.23 7.00 10.20
CA LYS A 117 -8.79 6.78 10.43
C LYS A 117 -8.50 5.90 11.64
N ALA A 118 -9.28 6.05 12.72
CA ALA A 118 -9.12 5.24 13.92
C ALA A 118 -9.31 3.74 13.62
N SER A 119 -10.32 3.38 12.82
CA SER A 119 -10.54 1.99 12.41
C SER A 119 -9.44 1.50 11.49
N ALA A 120 -8.96 2.32 10.53
CA ALA A 120 -7.87 1.96 9.65
C ALA A 120 -6.57 1.68 10.42
N PHE A 121 -6.23 2.52 11.40
CA PHE A 121 -5.07 2.28 12.26
C PHE A 121 -5.25 1.07 13.17
N ALA A 122 -6.46 0.83 13.69
CA ALA A 122 -6.75 -0.35 14.50
C ALA A 122 -6.59 -1.65 13.69
N GLU A 123 -7.04 -1.67 12.43
CA GLU A 123 -6.86 -2.79 11.53
C GLU A 123 -5.39 -2.99 11.15
N ALA A 124 -4.65 -1.93 10.84
CA ALA A 124 -3.21 -2.01 10.59
C ALA A 124 -2.48 -2.60 11.80
N TYR A 125 -2.83 -2.19 13.02
CA TYR A 125 -2.28 -2.74 14.26
C TYR A 125 -2.68 -4.21 14.47
N ARG A 126 -3.94 -4.58 14.20
CA ARG A 126 -4.45 -5.96 14.35
C ARG A 126 -3.68 -6.95 13.48
N VAL A 127 -3.37 -6.57 12.24
CA VAL A 127 -2.70 -7.45 11.29
C VAL A 127 -1.18 -7.53 11.51
N LEU A 128 -0.59 -6.60 12.26
CA LEU A 128 0.83 -6.64 12.59
C LEU A 128 1.15 -7.74 13.61
N LYS A 129 2.24 -8.43 13.38
CA LYS A 129 2.87 -9.30 14.40
C LYS A 129 3.39 -8.45 15.56
N PRO A 130 3.53 -9.02 16.77
CA PRO A 130 4.30 -8.38 17.82
C PRO A 130 5.71 -8.01 17.33
N GLY A 131 6.07 -6.72 17.45
CA GLY A 131 7.34 -6.19 16.93
C GLY A 131 7.35 -5.87 15.43
N GLY A 132 6.22 -6.05 14.74
CA GLY A 132 6.04 -5.62 13.35
C GLY A 132 6.09 -4.10 13.19
N ARG A 133 6.25 -3.62 11.95
CA ARG A 133 6.42 -2.19 11.62
C ARG A 133 5.26 -1.68 10.78
N PHE A 134 4.83 -0.46 11.05
CA PHE A 134 3.94 0.29 10.17
C PHE A 134 4.71 1.47 9.56
N GLN A 135 4.66 1.61 8.24
CA GLN A 135 5.31 2.69 7.50
C GLN A 135 4.31 3.30 6.49
N ALA A 136 4.12 4.60 6.55
CA ALA A 136 3.23 5.29 5.65
C ALA A 136 3.87 6.54 5.05
N ALA A 137 3.55 6.82 3.80
CA ALA A 137 3.70 8.12 3.17
C ALA A 137 2.30 8.68 2.94
N ASP A 138 2.01 9.86 3.49
CA ASP A 138 0.67 10.43 3.37
C ASP A 138 0.70 11.96 3.45
N LEU A 139 -0.39 12.59 3.00
CA LEU A 139 -0.59 14.02 3.09
C LEU A 139 -1.09 14.39 4.48
N VAL A 140 -0.40 15.33 5.11
CA VAL A 140 -0.76 15.84 6.44
C VAL A 140 -1.06 17.33 6.35
N LEU A 141 -2.24 17.73 6.83
CA LEU A 141 -2.59 19.13 6.95
C LEU A 141 -1.78 19.77 8.08
N VAL A 142 -0.95 20.75 7.74
CA VAL A 142 -0.15 21.52 8.71
C VAL A 142 -0.91 22.73 9.27
N ARG A 143 -2.08 23.06 8.71
CA ARG A 143 -3.01 24.11 9.15
C ARG A 143 -4.43 23.66 8.87
N ASP A 144 -5.38 24.24 9.61
CA ASP A 144 -6.80 24.06 9.31
C ASP A 144 -7.14 24.57 7.91
N LEU A 145 -7.91 23.80 7.17
CA LEU A 145 -8.46 24.23 5.89
C LEU A 145 -9.49 25.35 6.11
N PRO A 146 -9.56 26.36 5.22
CA PRO A 146 -10.71 27.26 5.13
C PRO A 146 -12.02 26.46 5.09
N GLY A 147 -13.09 27.01 5.73
CA GLY A 147 -14.33 26.28 5.91
C GLY A 147 -15.00 25.85 4.60
N ASP A 148 -14.83 26.65 3.54
CA ASP A 148 -15.31 26.39 2.18
C ASP A 148 -14.63 25.19 1.48
N LEU A 149 -13.42 24.85 1.90
CA LEU A 149 -12.67 23.69 1.38
C LEU A 149 -12.84 22.43 2.24
N ARG A 150 -13.33 22.54 3.47
CA ARG A 150 -13.54 21.39 4.35
C ARG A 150 -14.63 20.44 3.86
N ASP A 151 -15.68 21.00 3.28
CA ASP A 151 -16.89 20.29 2.88
C ASP A 151 -16.90 19.96 1.38
N ASP A 152 -15.85 20.38 0.65
CA ASP A 152 -15.71 20.11 -0.78
C ASP A 152 -15.07 18.73 -1.00
N ALA A 153 -15.93 17.72 -1.28
CA ALA A 153 -15.50 16.37 -1.61
C ALA A 153 -14.54 16.32 -2.82
N PHE A 154 -14.60 17.31 -3.72
CA PHE A 154 -13.73 17.40 -4.90
C PHE A 154 -12.30 17.85 -4.52
N ALA A 155 -12.16 18.68 -3.50
CA ALA A 155 -10.85 19.11 -2.99
C ALA A 155 -10.04 17.95 -2.36
N TRP A 156 -10.71 16.84 -2.00
CA TRP A 156 -10.09 15.67 -1.38
C TRP A 156 -9.78 14.53 -2.37
N SER A 157 -10.25 14.65 -3.62
CA SER A 157 -10.12 13.58 -4.64
C SER A 157 -9.15 13.91 -5.78
N ASN A 158 -8.52 15.09 -5.77
CA ASN A 158 -7.54 15.52 -6.79
C ASN A 158 -6.21 15.94 -6.19
#